data_bb7e9a02722309ee276b37f852ec5c5f
#
_entry.id   bb7e9a02722309ee276b37f852ec5c5f
#
_cell.length_a   1.000
_cell.length_b   1.000
_cell.length_c   1.000
_cell.angle_alpha   90.00
_cell.angle_beta   90.00
_cell.angle_gamma   90.00
#
_symmetry.space_group_name_H-M   'P 1'
#
loop_
_entity.id
_entity.type
_entity.pdbx_description
1 polymer ?
#
loop_
_entity_poly.entity_id
_entity_poly.type
_entity_poly.pdbx_seq_one_letter_code
_entity_poly.pdbx_strand_id
1 'polypeptide(L)'
;MPKTIALITIHGMGDTEREYYKEFYDEIKKSLGKTAWDKVIFKHLYYQDILQGNQETIFNRMRDKIDWMKLRKFLLFGFSDAASLEYNKDAVNSPYFLTQKMIMQIVDEIFDESGQKEIPVIVIAQSLGCQVISSYIWDADPKRKAADGIWSVELDDGVAKGSPKDNFRRMRSLQRLYTTGCNIPIFVSGHKKIEAISPPTESFKWYNFFDEDDVLGWPLKPLSPSYDQLVEDISINAGGGVIGTIVKSWNPFSHGQYWTDSEVIRHVSSSIKQLS
;
A
#
# COMPACT_ATOMS: atom_id res chain seq x y z
N MET A 1 -4.00 -25.92 9.98
CA MET A 1 -3.35 -26.20 8.69
C MET A 1 -2.08 -25.37 8.60
N PRO A 2 -1.05 -25.81 7.86
CA PRO A 2 0.12 -24.96 7.67
C PRO A 2 -0.27 -23.70 6.90
N LYS A 3 0.35 -22.58 7.27
CA LYS A 3 0.21 -21.31 6.56
C LYS A 3 1.03 -21.36 5.27
N THR A 4 0.43 -21.03 4.14
CA THR A 4 1.06 -21.20 2.81
C THR A 4 1.09 -19.91 1.99
N ILE A 5 0.42 -18.85 2.42
CA ILE A 5 0.35 -17.57 1.72
C ILE A 5 0.16 -16.42 2.70
N ALA A 6 0.73 -15.26 2.41
CA ALA A 6 0.52 -14.03 3.17
C ALA A 6 -0.29 -13.00 2.38
N LEU A 7 -1.17 -12.29 3.07
CA LEU A 7 -1.92 -11.15 2.56
C LEU A 7 -1.67 -9.95 3.47
N ILE A 8 -1.13 -8.87 2.91
CA ILE A 8 -0.84 -7.62 3.62
C ILE A 8 -1.75 -6.52 3.07
N THR A 9 -2.39 -5.76 3.96
CA THR A 9 -3.13 -4.55 3.59
C THR A 9 -2.39 -3.30 4.05
N ILE A 10 -2.45 -2.22 3.24
CA ILE A 10 -1.80 -0.94 3.54
C ILE A 10 -2.79 0.19 3.23
N HIS A 11 -3.12 0.99 4.25
CA HIS A 11 -4.08 2.10 4.09
C HIS A 11 -3.49 3.31 3.37
N GLY A 12 -4.36 4.25 3.01
CA GLY A 12 -4.02 5.51 2.38
C GLY A 12 -3.70 6.64 3.36
N MET A 13 -3.78 7.86 2.86
CA MET A 13 -3.60 9.09 3.63
C MET A 13 -4.89 9.53 4.33
N GLY A 14 -4.75 10.45 5.28
CA GLY A 14 -5.88 11.09 5.95
C GLY A 14 -6.24 10.43 7.28
N ASP A 15 -7.38 10.80 7.83
CA ASP A 15 -7.87 10.29 9.12
C ASP A 15 -8.37 8.85 8.96
N THR A 16 -7.47 7.91 9.17
CA THR A 16 -7.72 6.47 8.95
C THR A 16 -7.92 5.76 10.29
N GLU A 17 -8.99 4.99 10.41
CA GLU A 17 -9.24 4.17 11.59
C GLU A 17 -8.27 2.98 11.66
N ARG A 18 -7.91 2.54 12.88
CA ARG A 18 -7.01 1.38 13.06
C ARG A 18 -7.55 0.10 12.43
N GLU A 19 -8.87 -0.06 12.39
CA GLU A 19 -9.54 -1.23 11.83
C GLU A 19 -9.97 -1.03 10.35
N TYR A 20 -9.32 -0.13 9.61
CA TYR A 20 -9.61 0.19 8.20
C TYR A 20 -9.76 -1.04 7.29
N TYR A 21 -9.08 -2.12 7.63
CA TYR A 21 -9.03 -3.36 6.85
C TYR A 21 -10.23 -4.28 7.08
N LYS A 22 -11.08 -4.02 8.09
CA LYS A 22 -12.05 -4.99 8.61
C LYS A 22 -13.08 -5.43 7.57
N GLU A 23 -13.65 -4.49 6.85
CA GLU A 23 -14.64 -4.82 5.81
C GLU A 23 -14.00 -5.66 4.69
N PHE A 24 -12.82 -5.28 4.22
CA PHE A 24 -12.05 -6.06 3.25
C PHE A 24 -11.73 -7.47 3.78
N TYR A 25 -11.26 -7.57 5.02
CA TYR A 25 -10.96 -8.84 5.67
C TYR A 25 -12.17 -9.77 5.69
N ASP A 26 -13.33 -9.26 6.08
CA ASP A 26 -14.56 -10.05 6.18
C ASP A 26 -15.03 -10.51 4.80
N GLU A 27 -15.00 -9.67 3.78
CA GLU A 27 -15.38 -10.03 2.41
C GLU A 27 -14.39 -11.02 1.77
N ILE A 28 -13.08 -10.86 1.94
CA ILE A 28 -12.09 -11.85 1.46
C ILE A 28 -12.27 -13.19 2.15
N LYS A 29 -12.45 -13.19 3.47
CA LYS A 29 -12.67 -14.41 4.25
C LYS A 29 -13.93 -15.15 3.80
N LYS A 30 -15.01 -14.44 3.56
CA LYS A 30 -16.27 -14.96 3.02
C LYS A 30 -16.08 -15.54 1.61
N SER A 31 -15.39 -14.82 0.71
CA SER A 31 -15.12 -15.25 -0.67
C SER A 31 -14.23 -16.50 -0.76
N LEU A 32 -13.28 -16.64 0.15
CA LEU A 32 -12.37 -17.80 0.18
C LEU A 32 -12.99 -19.03 0.83
N GLY A 33 -13.86 -18.82 1.82
CA GLY A 33 -14.34 -19.87 2.70
C GLY A 33 -13.28 -20.35 3.70
N LYS A 34 -13.70 -21.09 4.72
CA LYS A 34 -12.86 -21.43 5.89
C LYS A 34 -11.57 -22.15 5.49
N THR A 35 -11.64 -23.16 4.64
CA THR A 35 -10.48 -24.02 4.31
C THR A 35 -9.35 -23.25 3.62
N ALA A 36 -9.66 -22.36 2.69
CA ALA A 36 -8.65 -21.54 2.02
C ALA A 36 -8.15 -20.42 2.95
N TRP A 37 -9.05 -19.81 3.74
CA TRP A 37 -8.67 -18.77 4.69
C TRP A 37 -7.73 -19.28 5.79
N ASP A 38 -7.92 -20.50 6.28
CA ASP A 38 -7.06 -21.09 7.33
C ASP A 38 -5.58 -21.22 6.90
N LYS A 39 -5.29 -21.13 5.60
CA LYS A 39 -3.93 -21.12 5.03
C LYS A 39 -3.30 -19.71 4.97
N VAL A 40 -4.09 -18.65 5.13
CA VAL A 40 -3.64 -17.26 4.97
C VAL A 40 -3.03 -16.74 6.27
N ILE A 41 -1.84 -16.11 6.19
CA ILE A 41 -1.36 -15.16 7.19
C ILE A 41 -1.85 -13.80 6.77
N PHE A 42 -2.72 -13.19 7.57
CA PHE A 42 -3.22 -11.83 7.30
C PHE A 42 -2.50 -10.83 8.20
N LYS A 43 -1.97 -9.77 7.60
CA LYS A 43 -1.38 -8.64 8.30
C LYS A 43 -1.91 -7.32 7.72
N HIS A 44 -1.88 -6.28 8.53
CA HIS A 44 -2.23 -4.93 8.11
C HIS A 44 -1.17 -3.94 8.59
N LEU A 45 -0.83 -2.97 7.77
CA LEU A 45 0.06 -1.88 8.13
C LEU A 45 -0.78 -0.67 8.54
N TYR A 46 -0.59 -0.19 9.76
CA TYR A 46 -1.17 1.06 10.24
C TYR A 46 -0.06 2.01 10.65
N TYR A 47 0.24 2.99 9.81
CA TYR A 47 1.35 3.93 9.99
C TYR A 47 0.92 5.35 10.36
N GLN A 48 -0.39 5.57 10.58
CA GLN A 48 -1.00 6.85 10.89
C GLN A 48 -0.38 7.54 12.11
N ASP A 49 -0.09 6.77 13.16
CA ASP A 49 0.46 7.31 14.42
C ASP A 49 1.83 7.98 14.23
N ILE A 50 2.60 7.58 13.20
CA ILE A 50 3.88 8.20 12.88
C ILE A 50 3.69 9.61 12.30
N LEU A 51 2.59 9.82 11.57
CA LEU A 51 2.37 11.00 10.75
C LEU A 51 1.54 12.08 11.46
N GLN A 52 0.52 11.70 12.22
CA GLN A 52 -0.59 12.60 12.55
C GLN A 52 -0.54 13.32 13.90
N GLY A 53 0.38 13.03 14.80
CA GLY A 53 0.39 13.65 16.13
C GLY A 53 0.38 15.19 16.12
N ASN A 54 1.14 15.81 15.24
CA ASN A 54 1.21 17.27 15.09
C ASN A 54 0.06 17.83 14.22
N GLN A 55 -0.41 17.07 13.24
CA GLN A 55 -1.46 17.52 12.30
C GLN A 55 -2.78 17.78 13.04
N GLU A 56 -3.18 16.87 13.93
CA GLU A 56 -4.37 17.04 14.77
C GLU A 56 -4.27 18.29 15.65
N THR A 57 -3.10 18.52 16.27
CA THR A 57 -2.84 19.70 17.09
C THR A 57 -2.97 20.98 16.27
N ILE A 58 -2.38 21.01 15.06
CA ILE A 58 -2.42 22.17 14.16
C ILE A 58 -3.86 22.42 13.68
N PHE A 59 -4.55 21.37 13.24
CA PHE A 59 -5.93 21.48 12.78
C PHE A 59 -6.85 22.02 13.87
N ASN A 60 -6.73 21.53 15.10
CA ASN A 60 -7.54 21.97 16.23
C ASN A 60 -7.33 23.44 16.59
N ARG A 61 -6.12 23.99 16.38
CA ARG A 61 -5.83 25.45 16.58
C ARG A 61 -6.48 26.34 15.51
N MET A 62 -6.77 25.79 14.33
CA MET A 62 -7.27 26.55 13.18
C MET A 62 -8.78 26.36 12.95
N ARG A 63 -9.36 25.26 13.37
CA ARG A 63 -10.71 24.84 12.98
C ARG A 63 -11.81 25.88 13.23
N ASP A 64 -11.70 26.65 14.30
CA ASP A 64 -12.71 27.65 14.67
C ASP A 64 -12.61 28.94 13.81
N LYS A 65 -11.63 29.02 12.91
CA LYS A 65 -11.37 30.17 12.03
C LYS A 65 -11.56 29.86 10.55
N ILE A 66 -12.04 28.67 10.23
CA ILE A 66 -12.11 28.17 8.84
C ILE A 66 -13.45 27.52 8.56
N ASP A 67 -13.92 27.67 7.31
CA ASP A 67 -15.03 26.92 6.75
C ASP A 67 -14.54 25.65 6.04
N TRP A 68 -15.47 24.81 5.58
CA TRP A 68 -15.17 23.58 4.81
C TRP A 68 -14.30 22.58 5.58
N MET A 69 -14.55 22.43 6.87
CA MET A 69 -13.70 21.70 7.81
C MET A 69 -13.30 20.31 7.36
N LYS A 70 -14.26 19.50 6.85
CA LYS A 70 -13.97 18.14 6.41
C LYS A 70 -13.00 18.09 5.24
N LEU A 71 -13.23 18.97 4.23
CA LEU A 71 -12.36 19.05 3.07
C LEU A 71 -10.97 19.56 3.45
N ARG A 72 -10.91 20.61 4.29
CA ARG A 72 -9.64 21.16 4.76
C ARG A 72 -8.87 20.20 5.66
N LYS A 73 -9.55 19.44 6.53
CA LYS A 73 -8.91 18.37 7.31
C LYS A 73 -8.31 17.31 6.39
N PHE A 74 -9.07 16.85 5.41
CA PHE A 74 -8.62 15.87 4.42
C PHE A 74 -7.39 16.36 3.64
N LEU A 75 -7.42 17.59 3.12
CA LEU A 75 -6.30 18.18 2.39
C LEU A 75 -5.07 18.38 3.29
N LEU A 76 -5.28 18.96 4.49
CA LEU A 76 -4.17 19.18 5.43
C LEU A 76 -3.49 17.86 5.79
N PHE A 77 -4.25 16.86 6.18
CA PHE A 77 -3.70 15.57 6.61
C PHE A 77 -3.06 14.83 5.43
N GLY A 78 -3.75 14.73 4.30
CA GLY A 78 -3.22 14.05 3.13
C GLY A 78 -1.93 14.65 2.58
N PHE A 79 -1.87 15.98 2.42
CA PHE A 79 -0.66 16.64 1.97
C PHE A 79 0.46 16.62 3.01
N SER A 80 0.11 16.72 4.31
CA SER A 80 1.12 16.62 5.37
C SER A 80 1.68 15.21 5.47
N ASP A 81 0.86 14.17 5.32
CA ASP A 81 1.31 12.78 5.30
C ASP A 81 2.31 12.57 4.15
N ALA A 82 1.93 13.00 2.95
CA ALA A 82 2.79 12.91 1.76
C ALA A 82 4.10 13.68 1.95
N ALA A 83 4.03 14.93 2.41
CA ALA A 83 5.20 15.76 2.65
C ALA A 83 6.11 15.19 3.75
N SER A 84 5.54 14.61 4.80
CA SER A 84 6.29 14.00 5.90
C SER A 84 7.07 12.77 5.44
N LEU A 85 6.51 11.95 4.56
CA LEU A 85 7.18 10.79 3.97
C LEU A 85 8.30 11.19 3.00
N GLU A 86 8.19 12.34 2.32
CA GLU A 86 9.23 12.83 1.41
C GLU A 86 10.31 13.65 2.12
N TYR A 87 10.01 14.20 3.32
CA TYR A 87 10.94 15.03 4.06
C TYR A 87 12.02 14.20 4.77
N ASN A 88 13.27 14.51 4.48
CA ASN A 88 14.44 13.98 5.17
C ASN A 88 14.52 12.44 5.19
N LYS A 89 14.28 11.80 4.04
CA LYS A 89 14.23 10.33 3.89
C LYS A 89 15.48 9.62 4.42
N ASP A 90 16.65 10.26 4.33
CA ASP A 90 17.94 9.70 4.76
C ASP A 90 18.12 9.70 6.29
N ALA A 91 17.27 10.43 7.03
CA ALA A 91 17.42 10.51 8.47
C ALA A 91 16.86 9.28 9.17
N VAL A 92 17.66 8.67 10.02
CA VAL A 92 17.21 7.65 10.96
C VAL A 92 16.12 8.26 11.85
N ASN A 93 15.01 7.53 12.01
CA ASN A 93 13.79 7.96 12.69
C ASN A 93 12.94 9.02 11.95
N SER A 94 13.22 9.34 10.68
CA SER A 94 12.25 10.07 9.86
C SER A 94 10.94 9.27 9.72
N PRO A 95 9.80 9.92 9.42
CA PRO A 95 8.56 9.21 9.13
C PRO A 95 8.71 8.14 8.05
N TYR A 96 9.50 8.42 7.02
CA TYR A 96 9.83 7.48 5.96
C TYR A 96 10.55 6.23 6.50
N PHE A 97 11.63 6.44 7.26
CA PHE A 97 12.38 5.35 7.89
C PHE A 97 11.51 4.48 8.80
N LEU A 98 10.71 5.13 9.67
CA LEU A 98 9.85 4.44 10.62
C LEU A 98 8.75 3.63 9.93
N THR A 99 8.16 4.16 8.86
CA THR A 99 7.15 3.45 8.07
C THR A 99 7.75 2.22 7.38
N GLN A 100 8.93 2.35 6.78
CA GLN A 100 9.64 1.21 6.20
C GLN A 100 10.02 0.16 7.24
N LYS A 101 10.43 0.60 8.43
CA LYS A 101 10.72 -0.29 9.57
C LYS A 101 9.49 -1.10 9.99
N MET A 102 8.31 -0.47 10.01
CA MET A 102 7.06 -1.18 10.30
C MET A 102 6.72 -2.22 9.23
N ILE A 103 6.94 -1.92 7.94
CA ILE A 103 6.78 -2.92 6.87
C ILE A 103 7.71 -4.10 7.12
N MET A 104 8.99 -3.85 7.39
CA MET A 104 9.98 -4.89 7.67
C MET A 104 9.57 -5.76 8.86
N GLN A 105 9.05 -5.16 9.95
CA GLN A 105 8.56 -5.89 11.11
C GLN A 105 7.39 -6.82 10.76
N ILE A 106 6.41 -6.35 9.99
CA ILE A 106 5.28 -7.18 9.52
C ILE A 106 5.78 -8.34 8.67
N VAL A 107 6.75 -8.10 7.79
CA VAL A 107 7.34 -9.11 6.93
C VAL A 107 8.11 -10.16 7.77
N ASP A 108 8.82 -9.73 8.82
CA ASP A 108 9.49 -10.63 9.77
C ASP A 108 8.48 -11.51 10.52
N GLU A 109 7.38 -10.92 11.02
CA GLU A 109 6.32 -11.69 11.66
C GLU A 109 5.73 -12.75 10.73
N ILE A 110 5.50 -12.40 9.45
CA ILE A 110 5.01 -13.36 8.45
C ILE A 110 6.02 -14.49 8.26
N PHE A 111 7.32 -14.17 8.13
CA PHE A 111 8.36 -15.17 7.98
C PHE A 111 8.41 -16.14 9.17
N ASP A 112 8.32 -15.62 10.38
CA ASP A 112 8.33 -16.44 11.60
C ASP A 112 7.03 -17.27 11.71
N GLU A 113 5.84 -16.72 11.42
CA GLU A 113 4.56 -17.45 11.42
C GLU A 113 4.48 -18.53 10.32
N SER A 114 5.20 -18.36 9.20
CA SER A 114 5.30 -19.37 8.14
C SER A 114 6.18 -20.56 8.49
N GLY A 115 6.85 -20.52 9.65
CA GLY A 115 7.86 -21.49 10.06
C GLY A 115 9.20 -21.27 9.34
N GLN A 116 9.57 -20.00 9.13
CA GLN A 116 10.80 -19.55 8.48
C GLN A 116 10.90 -19.98 6.99
N LYS A 117 9.76 -19.95 6.29
CA LYS A 117 9.67 -20.30 4.88
C LYS A 117 9.32 -19.09 4.04
N GLU A 118 9.89 -19.01 2.85
CA GLU A 118 9.55 -18.05 1.81
C GLU A 118 8.21 -18.44 1.15
N ILE A 119 7.10 -18.08 1.78
CA ILE A 119 5.76 -18.28 1.22
C ILE A 119 5.40 -17.13 0.27
N PRO A 120 4.50 -17.36 -0.73
CA PRO A 120 3.97 -16.28 -1.57
C PRO A 120 3.36 -15.15 -0.75
N VAL A 121 3.67 -13.92 -1.15
CA VAL A 121 3.11 -12.70 -0.55
C VAL A 121 2.22 -11.99 -1.55
N ILE A 122 1.07 -11.54 -1.09
CA ILE A 122 0.17 -10.63 -1.79
C ILE A 122 0.08 -9.34 -0.97
N VAL A 123 0.23 -8.20 -1.62
CA VAL A 123 -0.01 -6.89 -0.99
C VAL A 123 -1.16 -6.21 -1.71
N ILE A 124 -2.08 -5.63 -0.94
CA ILE A 124 -3.05 -4.66 -1.42
C ILE A 124 -2.85 -3.33 -0.68
N ALA A 125 -2.67 -2.27 -1.45
CA ALA A 125 -2.41 -0.94 -0.94
C ALA A 125 -3.38 0.08 -1.56
N GLN A 126 -3.77 1.07 -0.79
CA GLN A 126 -4.66 2.14 -1.22
C GLN A 126 -3.97 3.49 -1.15
N SER A 127 -4.21 4.35 -2.16
CA SER A 127 -3.82 5.76 -2.16
C SER A 127 -2.32 5.94 -1.81
N LEU A 128 -2.00 6.70 -0.75
CA LEU A 128 -0.63 6.89 -0.26
C LEU A 128 0.07 5.58 0.11
N GLY A 129 -0.67 4.57 0.55
CA GLY A 129 -0.13 3.23 0.79
C GLY A 129 0.51 2.60 -0.45
N CYS A 130 0.05 2.97 -1.65
CA CYS A 130 0.65 2.53 -2.91
C CYS A 130 2.07 3.08 -3.07
N GLN A 131 2.28 4.36 -2.76
CA GLN A 131 3.60 4.98 -2.74
C GLN A 131 4.49 4.36 -1.66
N VAL A 132 3.95 4.17 -0.45
CA VAL A 132 4.67 3.58 0.69
C VAL A 132 5.26 2.21 0.33
N ILE A 133 4.46 1.30 -0.20
CA ILE A 133 4.95 -0.03 -0.55
C ILE A 133 5.85 -0.03 -1.81
N SER A 134 5.53 0.80 -2.80
CA SER A 134 6.37 0.95 -4.00
C SER A 134 7.77 1.45 -3.64
N SER A 135 7.86 2.46 -2.76
CA SER A 135 9.12 2.99 -2.26
C SER A 135 9.91 1.96 -1.44
N TYR A 136 9.23 1.20 -0.59
CA TYR A 136 9.88 0.12 0.17
C TYR A 136 10.53 -0.93 -0.75
N ILE A 137 9.80 -1.39 -1.77
CA ILE A 137 10.30 -2.38 -2.74
C ILE A 137 11.44 -1.79 -3.57
N TRP A 138 11.33 -0.51 -3.95
CA TRP A 138 12.34 0.22 -4.70
C TRP A 138 13.67 0.29 -3.95
N ASP A 139 13.65 0.70 -2.68
CA ASP A 139 14.83 0.84 -1.85
C ASP A 139 15.42 -0.52 -1.44
N ALA A 140 14.58 -1.54 -1.30
CA ALA A 140 15.01 -2.90 -0.99
C ALA A 140 15.76 -3.59 -2.14
N ASP A 141 15.73 -3.04 -3.38
CA ASP A 141 16.38 -3.66 -4.52
C ASP A 141 17.92 -3.48 -4.44
N PRO A 142 18.70 -4.56 -4.23
CA PRO A 142 20.15 -4.47 -4.09
C PRO A 142 20.88 -3.98 -5.36
N LYS A 143 20.18 -3.89 -6.50
CA LYS A 143 20.72 -3.33 -7.74
C LYS A 143 20.72 -1.79 -7.73
N ARG A 144 20.01 -1.16 -6.80
CA ARG A 144 20.01 0.30 -6.65
C ARG A 144 21.30 0.77 -5.98
N LYS A 145 21.89 1.83 -6.53
CA LYS A 145 23.16 2.39 -6.01
C LYS A 145 22.98 3.19 -4.73
N ALA A 146 21.78 3.74 -4.52
CA ALA A 146 21.39 4.47 -3.34
C ALA A 146 20.01 3.98 -2.92
N ALA A 147 19.85 3.68 -1.65
CA ALA A 147 18.58 3.33 -1.01
C ALA A 147 18.32 4.35 0.10
N ASP A 148 17.08 4.67 0.32
CA ASP A 148 16.63 5.54 1.40
C ASP A 148 16.06 4.74 2.58
N GLY A 149 15.72 5.41 3.64
CA GLY A 149 15.03 4.84 4.80
C GLY A 149 15.78 3.70 5.46
N ILE A 150 15.07 2.61 5.79
CA ILE A 150 15.63 1.47 6.52
C ILE A 150 16.73 0.74 5.72
N TRP A 151 16.73 0.85 4.39
CA TRP A 151 17.70 0.19 3.51
C TRP A 151 19.00 0.98 3.32
N SER A 152 19.05 2.24 3.80
CA SER A 152 20.24 3.09 3.78
C SER A 152 21.20 2.80 4.93
N VAL A 153 20.77 2.05 5.95
CA VAL A 153 21.56 1.74 7.13
C VAL A 153 21.88 0.25 7.22
N GLU A 154 22.97 -0.09 7.88
CA GLU A 154 23.29 -1.46 8.24
C GLU A 154 22.48 -1.84 9.49
N LEU A 155 21.71 -2.93 9.38
CA LEU A 155 20.91 -3.44 10.49
C LEU A 155 21.74 -4.44 11.29
N ASP A 156 22.01 -4.11 12.55
CA ASP A 156 22.68 -5.02 13.49
C ASP A 156 21.63 -5.88 14.23
N ASP A 157 20.95 -6.75 13.49
CA ASP A 157 19.86 -7.59 14.00
C ASP A 157 20.13 -9.11 13.80
N GLY A 158 21.37 -9.47 13.42
CA GLY A 158 21.79 -10.84 13.21
C GLY A 158 21.26 -11.51 11.95
N VAL A 159 20.54 -10.80 11.08
CA VAL A 159 20.06 -11.34 9.80
C VAL A 159 21.14 -11.22 8.74
N ALA A 160 21.68 -12.36 8.30
CA ALA A 160 22.72 -12.38 7.29
C ALA A 160 22.20 -11.89 5.94
N LYS A 161 22.94 -11.00 5.27
CA LYS A 161 22.62 -10.51 3.92
C LYS A 161 22.53 -11.67 2.94
N GLY A 162 21.44 -11.71 2.16
CA GLY A 162 21.16 -12.78 1.20
C GLY A 162 20.61 -14.07 1.84
N SER A 163 20.37 -14.09 3.15
CA SER A 163 19.68 -15.21 3.82
C SER A 163 18.20 -15.27 3.37
N PRO A 164 17.48 -16.40 3.60
CA PRO A 164 16.05 -16.49 3.32
C PRO A 164 15.25 -15.36 3.99
N LYS A 165 15.58 -14.99 5.23
CA LYS A 165 14.92 -13.89 5.92
C LYS A 165 15.22 -12.53 5.30
N ASP A 166 16.49 -12.25 4.91
CA ASP A 166 16.83 -11.00 4.19
C ASP A 166 16.12 -10.92 2.83
N ASN A 167 16.09 -12.01 2.07
CA ASN A 167 15.37 -12.07 0.81
C ASN A 167 13.86 -11.84 0.99
N PHE A 168 13.28 -12.41 2.04
CA PHE A 168 11.87 -12.23 2.35
C PHE A 168 11.56 -10.78 2.73
N ARG A 169 12.40 -10.13 3.58
CA ARG A 169 12.35 -8.70 3.87
C ARG A 169 12.40 -7.83 2.61
N ARG A 170 13.20 -8.22 1.62
CA ARG A 170 13.30 -7.53 0.32
C ARG A 170 12.15 -7.83 -0.63
N MET A 171 11.07 -8.40 -0.12
CA MET A 171 9.88 -8.74 -0.89
C MET A 171 10.14 -9.71 -2.07
N ARG A 172 11.20 -10.53 -2.00
CA ARG A 172 11.53 -11.52 -3.06
C ARG A 172 10.51 -12.66 -3.17
N SER A 173 9.53 -12.74 -2.28
CA SER A 173 8.38 -13.64 -2.34
C SER A 173 7.08 -12.94 -2.76
N LEU A 174 7.12 -11.65 -3.12
CA LEU A 174 5.94 -10.91 -3.57
C LEU A 174 5.49 -11.39 -4.95
N GLN A 175 4.30 -11.96 -5.01
CA GLN A 175 3.71 -12.51 -6.23
C GLN A 175 2.67 -11.58 -6.85
N ARG A 176 1.95 -10.83 -6.01
CA ARG A 176 0.89 -9.92 -6.46
C ARG A 176 0.97 -8.61 -5.68
N LEU A 177 0.96 -7.52 -6.42
CA LEU A 177 0.75 -6.19 -5.89
C LEU A 177 -0.57 -5.65 -6.45
N TYR A 178 -1.48 -5.30 -5.56
CA TYR A 178 -2.71 -4.62 -5.87
C TYR A 178 -2.62 -3.19 -5.38
N THR A 179 -2.81 -2.23 -6.26
CA THR A 179 -2.93 -0.82 -5.92
C THR A 179 -4.34 -0.34 -6.25
N THR A 180 -4.94 0.43 -5.36
CA THR A 180 -6.30 0.95 -5.50
C THR A 180 -6.31 2.46 -5.25
N GLY A 181 -6.98 3.22 -6.11
CA GLY A 181 -6.98 4.68 -6.01
C GLY A 181 -5.55 5.25 -5.91
N CYS A 182 -4.66 4.75 -6.75
CA CYS A 182 -3.22 4.93 -6.62
C CYS A 182 -2.78 6.35 -6.96
N ASN A 183 -2.01 6.99 -6.08
CA ASN A 183 -1.49 8.36 -6.24
C ASN A 183 0.01 8.44 -6.56
N ILE A 184 0.66 7.34 -6.93
CA ILE A 184 2.08 7.33 -7.35
C ILE A 184 2.41 8.44 -8.35
N PRO A 185 1.57 8.74 -9.36
CA PRO A 185 1.85 9.82 -10.31
C PRO A 185 2.13 11.18 -9.67
N ILE A 186 1.48 11.49 -8.54
CA ILE A 186 1.69 12.75 -7.80
C ILE A 186 3.14 12.87 -7.31
N PHE A 187 3.76 11.75 -6.92
CA PHE A 187 5.11 11.73 -6.36
C PHE A 187 6.19 11.69 -7.44
N VAL A 188 5.93 10.98 -8.55
CA VAL A 188 6.97 10.71 -9.55
C VAL A 188 6.97 11.67 -10.73
N SER A 189 5.88 12.43 -10.98
CA SER A 189 5.75 13.30 -12.16
C SER A 189 6.79 14.42 -12.23
N GLY A 190 7.41 14.79 -11.10
CA GLY A 190 8.52 15.74 -11.05
C GLY A 190 9.90 15.13 -11.34
N HIS A 191 10.02 13.82 -11.43
CA HIS A 191 11.28 13.14 -11.66
C HIS A 191 11.72 13.24 -13.13
N LYS A 192 13.01 13.44 -13.38
CA LYS A 192 13.57 13.43 -14.75
C LYS A 192 13.43 12.09 -15.46
N LYS A 193 13.42 11.01 -14.70
CA LYS A 193 13.23 9.63 -15.17
C LYS A 193 12.22 8.95 -14.28
N ILE A 194 11.15 8.46 -14.90
CA ILE A 194 10.10 7.73 -14.21
C ILE A 194 10.26 6.25 -14.53
N GLU A 195 10.50 5.46 -13.50
CA GLU A 195 10.71 4.01 -13.62
C GLU A 195 9.85 3.27 -12.61
N ALA A 196 9.27 2.15 -13.04
CA ALA A 196 8.59 1.22 -12.14
C ALA A 196 9.62 0.44 -11.30
N ILE A 197 9.16 -0.19 -10.22
CA ILE A 197 9.96 -1.15 -9.46
C ILE A 197 10.43 -2.29 -10.35
N SER A 198 11.57 -2.91 -10.01
CA SER A 198 11.95 -4.18 -10.63
C SER A 198 11.00 -5.29 -10.16
N PRO A 199 10.51 -6.19 -11.05
CA PRO A 199 9.65 -7.28 -10.62
C PRO A 199 10.36 -8.14 -9.56
N PRO A 200 9.76 -8.30 -8.36
CA PRO A 200 10.39 -9.06 -7.27
C PRO A 200 10.57 -10.55 -7.56
N THR A 201 9.67 -11.12 -8.37
CA THR A 201 9.70 -12.52 -8.82
C THR A 201 9.39 -12.60 -10.32
N GLU A 202 9.73 -13.71 -10.97
CA GLU A 202 9.40 -13.94 -12.40
C GLU A 202 7.88 -14.00 -12.66
N SER A 203 7.12 -14.47 -11.69
CA SER A 203 5.64 -14.58 -11.77
C SER A 203 4.90 -13.39 -11.16
N PHE A 204 5.63 -12.34 -10.81
CA PHE A 204 5.05 -11.13 -10.25
C PHE A 204 4.06 -10.48 -11.21
N LYS A 205 2.94 -10.01 -10.65
CA LYS A 205 1.95 -9.19 -11.37
C LYS A 205 1.54 -8.01 -10.51
N TRP A 206 1.40 -6.87 -11.15
CA TRP A 206 0.92 -5.64 -10.54
C TRP A 206 -0.40 -5.22 -11.17
N TYR A 207 -1.49 -5.28 -10.40
CA TYR A 207 -2.82 -4.84 -10.81
C TYR A 207 -3.11 -3.48 -10.16
N ASN A 208 -3.50 -2.50 -10.96
CA ASN A 208 -3.85 -1.18 -10.49
C ASN A 208 -5.33 -0.90 -10.78
N PHE A 209 -6.13 -0.83 -9.73
CA PHE A 209 -7.55 -0.50 -9.82
C PHE A 209 -7.74 1.00 -9.65
N PHE A 210 -8.38 1.62 -10.61
CA PHE A 210 -8.68 3.05 -10.57
C PHE A 210 -10.11 3.29 -11.04
N ASP A 211 -10.72 4.35 -10.52
CA ASP A 211 -12.02 4.87 -10.94
C ASP A 211 -11.76 6.16 -11.71
N GLU A 212 -12.38 6.33 -12.88
CA GLU A 212 -12.23 7.52 -13.72
C GLU A 212 -12.78 8.80 -13.05
N ASP A 213 -13.68 8.65 -12.08
CA ASP A 213 -14.24 9.76 -11.30
C ASP A 213 -13.45 10.04 -10.00
N ASP A 214 -12.46 9.19 -9.64
CA ASP A 214 -11.57 9.39 -8.48
C ASP A 214 -10.39 10.29 -8.84
N VAL A 215 -10.46 11.56 -8.45
CA VAL A 215 -9.40 12.57 -8.72
C VAL A 215 -8.04 12.27 -8.07
N LEU A 216 -7.99 11.34 -7.14
CA LEU A 216 -6.75 10.90 -6.47
C LEU A 216 -6.24 9.56 -7.00
N GLY A 217 -7.08 8.81 -7.72
CA GLY A 217 -6.76 7.53 -8.32
C GLY A 217 -6.34 7.68 -9.79
N TRP A 218 -5.16 7.17 -10.13
CA TRP A 218 -4.58 7.35 -11.45
C TRP A 218 -4.26 6.02 -12.14
N PRO A 219 -4.40 5.92 -13.46
CA PRO A 219 -3.80 4.85 -14.23
C PRO A 219 -2.27 4.97 -14.17
N LEU A 220 -1.58 3.84 -14.10
CA LEU A 220 -0.12 3.80 -13.96
C LEU A 220 0.60 3.47 -15.27
N LYS A 221 0.02 2.69 -16.15
CA LYS A 221 0.65 2.31 -17.43
C LYS A 221 1.18 3.49 -18.23
N PRO A 222 0.44 4.65 -18.33
CA PRO A 222 0.90 5.78 -19.12
C PRO A 222 2.12 6.50 -18.55
N LEU A 223 2.56 6.21 -17.31
CA LEU A 223 3.66 6.93 -16.67
C LEU A 223 4.99 6.76 -17.41
N SER A 224 5.30 5.56 -17.87
CA SER A 224 6.52 5.27 -18.63
C SER A 224 6.48 3.87 -19.26
N PRO A 225 7.41 3.55 -20.19
CA PRO A 225 7.50 2.20 -20.76
C PRO A 225 7.70 1.08 -19.73
N SER A 226 8.35 1.35 -18.59
CA SER A 226 8.55 0.35 -17.55
C SER A 226 7.26 0.08 -16.75
N TYR A 227 6.42 1.10 -16.56
CA TYR A 227 5.09 0.91 -15.99
C TYR A 227 4.16 0.19 -16.97
N ASP A 228 4.18 0.55 -18.26
CA ASP A 228 3.35 -0.09 -19.29
C ASP A 228 3.62 -1.61 -19.40
N GLN A 229 4.87 -2.03 -19.24
CA GLN A 229 5.27 -3.44 -19.27
C GLN A 229 4.91 -4.20 -18.00
N LEU A 230 4.84 -3.55 -16.85
CA LEU A 230 4.74 -4.18 -15.55
C LEU A 230 3.34 -4.16 -14.96
N VAL A 231 2.56 -3.12 -15.25
CA VAL A 231 1.27 -2.85 -14.60
C VAL A 231 0.11 -3.22 -15.53
N GLU A 232 -0.93 -3.80 -14.95
CA GLU A 232 -2.24 -3.96 -15.56
C GLU A 232 -3.22 -2.99 -14.91
N ASP A 233 -3.58 -1.92 -15.63
CA ASP A 233 -4.60 -0.97 -15.18
C ASP A 233 -6.00 -1.56 -15.40
N ILE A 234 -6.83 -1.52 -14.37
CA ILE A 234 -8.21 -2.01 -14.37
C ILE A 234 -9.12 -0.86 -13.95
N SER A 235 -9.91 -0.34 -14.90
CA SER A 235 -10.94 0.65 -14.59
C SER A 235 -12.12 -0.03 -13.90
N ILE A 236 -12.53 0.51 -12.76
CA ILE A 236 -13.71 0.08 -12.00
C ILE A 236 -14.58 1.30 -11.70
N ASN A 237 -15.82 1.07 -11.33
CA ASN A 237 -16.71 2.10 -10.80
C ASN A 237 -16.86 1.88 -9.30
N ALA A 238 -15.92 2.40 -8.54
CA ALA A 238 -15.91 2.28 -7.08
C ALA A 238 -17.09 3.05 -6.48
N GLY A 239 -18.07 2.34 -5.95
CA GLY A 239 -19.28 2.92 -5.37
C GLY A 239 -20.50 3.01 -6.29
N GLY A 240 -20.55 2.28 -7.38
CA GLY A 240 -21.66 2.18 -8.34
C GLY A 240 -22.95 1.55 -7.80
N GLY A 241 -23.39 1.92 -6.59
CA GLY A 241 -24.76 1.72 -6.13
C GLY A 241 -25.69 2.78 -6.75
N VAL A 242 -26.95 2.43 -6.92
CA VAL A 242 -28.06 3.19 -7.59
C VAL A 242 -28.20 4.69 -7.20
N ILE A 243 -27.40 5.19 -6.27
CA ILE A 243 -27.38 6.59 -5.80
C ILE A 243 -26.34 7.45 -6.54
N GLY A 244 -25.37 6.84 -7.25
CA GLY A 244 -24.24 7.54 -7.90
C GLY A 244 -24.56 8.34 -9.15
N THR A 245 -25.76 8.24 -9.71
CA THR A 245 -26.09 8.82 -11.03
C THR A 245 -26.51 10.29 -10.97
N ILE A 246 -26.67 10.91 -9.82
CA ILE A 246 -27.23 12.27 -9.72
C ILE A 246 -26.21 13.34 -9.30
N VAL A 247 -25.06 12.96 -8.74
CA VAL A 247 -24.02 13.93 -8.36
C VAL A 247 -22.71 13.57 -9.04
N LYS A 248 -22.57 13.90 -10.32
CA LYS A 248 -21.27 14.01 -11.01
C LYS A 248 -20.51 15.21 -10.46
N SER A 249 -20.03 15.12 -9.23
CA SER A 249 -19.19 16.13 -8.64
C SER A 249 -18.25 15.45 -7.66
N TRP A 250 -16.97 15.68 -7.87
CA TRP A 250 -15.84 15.40 -7.01
C TRP A 250 -16.25 14.87 -5.61
N ASN A 251 -16.18 13.56 -5.44
CA ASN A 251 -16.53 12.94 -4.18
C ASN A 251 -15.28 12.30 -3.56
N PRO A 252 -14.58 12.98 -2.62
CA PRO A 252 -13.44 12.38 -1.92
C PRO A 252 -13.82 11.13 -1.12
N PHE A 253 -15.12 10.85 -0.94
CA PHE A 253 -15.60 9.66 -0.26
C PHE A 253 -15.62 8.40 -1.15
N SER A 254 -15.59 8.52 -2.49
CA SER A 254 -15.44 7.37 -3.38
C SER A 254 -14.07 6.73 -3.25
N HIS A 255 -13.07 7.52 -2.86
CA HIS A 255 -11.70 7.06 -2.64
C HIS A 255 -11.57 5.96 -1.55
N GLY A 256 -12.53 5.84 -0.62
CA GLY A 256 -12.56 4.78 0.41
C GLY A 256 -13.23 3.48 -0.03
N GLN A 257 -13.93 3.45 -1.17
CA GLN A 257 -14.84 2.34 -1.51
C GLN A 257 -14.15 1.14 -2.21
N TYR A 258 -12.87 1.28 -2.58
CA TYR A 258 -12.10 0.19 -3.19
C TYR A 258 -12.00 -1.06 -2.32
N TRP A 259 -12.00 -0.91 -0.99
CA TRP A 259 -11.87 -2.04 -0.05
C TRP A 259 -13.02 -3.04 -0.11
N THR A 260 -14.21 -2.61 -0.51
CA THR A 260 -15.41 -3.44 -0.58
C THR A 260 -15.86 -3.69 -2.02
N ASP A 261 -15.13 -3.19 -3.00
CA ASP A 261 -15.44 -3.41 -4.40
C ASP A 261 -15.36 -4.90 -4.77
N SER A 262 -16.41 -5.39 -5.40
CA SER A 262 -16.58 -6.81 -5.71
C SER A 262 -15.54 -7.33 -6.71
N GLU A 263 -15.05 -6.48 -7.61
CA GLU A 263 -14.02 -6.86 -8.58
C GLU A 263 -12.66 -6.97 -7.91
N VAL A 264 -12.30 -6.03 -7.04
CA VAL A 264 -11.10 -6.10 -6.19
C VAL A 264 -11.12 -7.36 -5.35
N ILE A 265 -12.22 -7.63 -4.64
CA ILE A 265 -12.38 -8.83 -3.80
C ILE A 265 -12.22 -10.12 -4.65
N ARG A 266 -12.84 -10.16 -5.82
CA ARG A 266 -12.76 -11.31 -6.73
C ARG A 266 -11.32 -11.55 -7.22
N HIS A 267 -10.61 -10.50 -7.62
CA HIS A 267 -9.22 -10.60 -8.09
C HIS A 267 -8.27 -11.10 -7.00
N VAL A 268 -8.34 -10.50 -5.81
CA VAL A 268 -7.49 -10.89 -4.67
C VAL A 268 -7.79 -12.31 -4.24
N SER A 269 -9.07 -12.68 -4.09
CA SER A 269 -9.49 -14.04 -3.71
C SER A 269 -9.04 -15.08 -4.71
N SER A 270 -9.11 -14.78 -6.01
CA SER A 270 -8.64 -15.68 -7.08
C SER A 270 -7.13 -15.90 -6.99
N SER A 271 -6.35 -14.84 -6.77
CA SER A 271 -4.91 -14.95 -6.59
C SER A 271 -4.51 -15.76 -5.36
N ILE A 272 -5.23 -15.59 -4.24
CA ILE A 272 -5.00 -16.40 -3.04
C ILE A 272 -5.25 -17.89 -3.35
N LYS A 273 -6.34 -18.21 -4.03
CA LYS A 273 -6.65 -19.61 -4.41
C LYS A 273 -5.62 -20.21 -5.37
N GLN A 274 -5.05 -19.39 -6.25
CA GLN A 274 -4.05 -19.84 -7.23
C GLN A 274 -2.69 -20.11 -6.58
N LEU A 275 -2.32 -19.35 -5.55
CA LEU A 275 -0.98 -19.35 -4.96
C LEU A 275 -0.87 -20.14 -3.65
N SER A 276 -2.01 -20.61 -3.07
CA SER A 276 -2.07 -21.25 -1.73
C SER A 276 -1.98 -22.81 -1.76
#